data_7361cb81a6725735393255548357b351
#
_entry.id   7361cb81a6725735393255548357b351
#
_cell.length_a   1.000
_cell.length_b   1.000
_cell.length_c   1.000
_cell.angle_alpha   90.00
_cell.angle_beta   90.00
_cell.angle_gamma   90.00
#
_symmetry.space_group_name_H-M   'P 1'
#
loop_
_entity.id
_entity.type
_entity.pdbx_description
1 polymer ?
#
loop_
_entity_poly.entity_id
_entity_poly.type
_entity_poly.pdbx_seq_one_letter_code
_entity_poly.pdbx_strand_id
1 'polypeptide(L)'
;NPSLSQHREKEIIDLIKRKKEQIEQINYSIKKGHFKRAKNVNFYVMNSLEVDIRPDGSLALPEKALSLLDFLIVSIHTQFNLSQEKMTQRILRGLEHPKAKILGHPTGRLLNQREGYELNWEKLFSFCQKNNKMLEVNAYPNRLDLPDFLIREAVKRKIKLAINTDSHALEQMEFIKYGVATARRGWAQKEDIINTQGVGEIKKILLN
;
A
#
# COMPACT_ATOMS: atom_id res chain seq x y z
N ASN A 1 8.03 -1.55 -7.55
CA ASN A 1 7.74 -1.76 -8.97
C ASN A 1 8.85 -2.61 -9.59
N PRO A 2 8.55 -3.82 -10.10
CA PRO A 2 9.57 -4.72 -10.65
C PRO A 2 10.38 -4.08 -11.78
N SER A 3 9.77 -3.27 -12.63
CA SER A 3 10.46 -2.58 -13.73
C SER A 3 11.49 -1.57 -13.25
N LEU A 4 11.20 -0.87 -12.16
CA LEU A 4 12.11 0.14 -11.60
C LEU A 4 13.38 -0.49 -11.02
N SER A 5 13.25 -1.65 -10.36
CA SER A 5 14.39 -2.36 -9.75
C SER A 5 15.42 -2.90 -10.77
N GLN A 6 15.10 -2.90 -12.07
CA GLN A 6 16.01 -3.31 -13.14
C GLN A 6 16.97 -2.21 -13.59
N HIS A 7 16.73 -0.95 -13.18
CA HIS A 7 17.59 0.17 -13.50
C HIS A 7 18.81 0.27 -12.57
N ARG A 8 19.85 0.99 -13.00
CA ARG A 8 20.99 1.30 -12.13
C ARG A 8 20.56 2.23 -10.99
N GLU A 9 21.21 2.10 -9.84
CA GLU A 9 20.86 2.87 -8.62
C GLU A 9 20.71 4.37 -8.88
N LYS A 10 21.64 4.98 -9.62
CA LYS A 10 21.60 6.40 -9.98
C LYS A 10 20.33 6.76 -10.77
N GLU A 11 19.98 5.94 -11.74
CA GLU A 11 18.78 6.15 -12.56
C GLU A 11 17.50 6.07 -11.73
N ILE A 12 17.44 5.10 -10.82
CA ILE A 12 16.31 4.97 -9.88
C ILE A 12 16.16 6.22 -9.02
N ILE A 13 17.26 6.69 -8.44
CA ILE A 13 17.26 7.89 -7.60
C ILE A 13 16.80 9.12 -8.40
N ASP A 14 17.31 9.29 -9.62
CA ASP A 14 16.97 10.43 -10.47
C ASP A 14 15.49 10.40 -10.90
N LEU A 15 14.94 9.22 -11.21
CA LEU A 15 13.51 9.05 -11.52
C LEU A 15 12.62 9.42 -10.31
N ILE A 16 12.98 8.98 -9.12
CA ILE A 16 12.21 9.27 -7.90
C ILE A 16 12.31 10.75 -7.51
N LYS A 17 13.47 11.39 -7.72
CA LYS A 17 13.63 12.86 -7.52
C LYS A 17 12.71 13.64 -8.46
N ARG A 18 12.72 13.33 -9.75
CA ARG A 18 11.82 13.99 -10.73
C ARG A 18 10.35 13.81 -10.36
N LYS A 19 9.95 12.58 -9.97
CA LYS A 19 8.59 12.32 -9.49
C LYS A 19 8.25 13.19 -8.27
N LYS A 20 9.15 13.30 -7.30
CA LYS A 20 8.98 14.14 -6.12
C LYS A 20 8.77 15.61 -6.49
N GLU A 21 9.63 16.16 -7.35
CA GLU A 21 9.53 17.54 -7.84
C GLU A 21 8.18 17.80 -8.54
N GLN A 22 7.73 16.87 -9.39
CA GLN A 22 6.42 16.97 -10.04
C GLN A 22 5.26 16.97 -9.03
N ILE A 23 5.31 16.12 -8.02
CA ILE A 23 4.30 16.08 -6.95
C ILE A 23 4.29 17.38 -6.14
N GLU A 24 5.47 17.93 -5.81
CA GLU A 24 5.60 19.20 -5.11
C GLU A 24 4.98 20.35 -5.93
N GLN A 25 5.23 20.39 -7.25
CA GLN A 25 4.63 21.36 -8.16
C GLN A 25 3.10 21.22 -8.22
N ILE A 26 2.58 19.98 -8.28
CA ILE A 26 1.14 19.71 -8.26
C ILE A 26 0.53 20.21 -6.94
N ASN A 27 1.12 19.86 -5.80
CA ASN A 27 0.63 20.28 -4.48
C ASN A 27 0.69 21.82 -4.32
N TYR A 28 1.73 22.46 -4.82
CA TYR A 28 1.81 23.91 -4.87
C TYR A 28 0.68 24.53 -5.69
N SER A 29 0.43 24.00 -6.89
CA SER A 29 -0.64 24.46 -7.79
C SER A 29 -2.04 24.27 -7.19
N ILE A 30 -2.27 23.15 -6.49
CA ILE A 30 -3.51 22.90 -5.74
C ILE A 30 -3.70 23.96 -4.65
N LYS A 31 -2.65 24.21 -3.84
CA LYS A 31 -2.67 25.19 -2.76
C LYS A 31 -2.93 26.63 -3.27
N LYS A 32 -2.45 26.95 -4.47
CA LYS A 32 -2.66 28.26 -5.10
C LYS A 32 -4.01 28.38 -5.82
N GLY A 33 -4.80 27.32 -5.87
CA GLY A 33 -6.12 27.33 -6.52
C GLY A 33 -6.07 27.41 -8.05
N HIS A 34 -4.96 26.99 -8.67
CA HIS A 34 -4.80 27.01 -10.12
C HIS A 34 -5.75 26.02 -10.83
N PHE A 35 -6.29 25.04 -10.13
CA PHE A 35 -7.30 24.13 -10.66
C PHE A 35 -8.69 24.69 -10.40
N LYS A 36 -9.31 25.31 -11.42
CA LYS A 36 -10.62 25.98 -11.34
C LYS A 36 -11.75 25.11 -10.76
N ARG A 37 -11.69 23.79 -10.98
CA ARG A 37 -12.68 22.80 -10.46
C ARG A 37 -12.38 22.33 -9.02
N ALA A 38 -11.21 22.64 -8.49
CA ALA A 38 -10.79 22.22 -7.15
C ALA A 38 -10.81 23.38 -6.12
N LYS A 39 -11.54 24.47 -6.40
CA LYS A 39 -11.74 25.55 -5.43
C LYS A 39 -12.41 24.96 -4.19
N ASN A 40 -11.77 25.10 -3.03
CA ASN A 40 -12.22 24.58 -1.72
C ASN A 40 -12.10 23.05 -1.52
N VAL A 41 -11.35 22.32 -2.36
CA VAL A 41 -11.04 20.92 -2.10
C VAL A 41 -9.70 20.84 -1.35
N ASN A 42 -9.74 20.27 -0.16
CA ASN A 42 -8.51 19.94 0.59
C ASN A 42 -7.91 18.66 0.03
N PHE A 43 -7.18 18.79 -1.09
CA PHE A 43 -6.55 17.69 -1.80
C PHE A 43 -5.03 17.77 -1.68
N TYR A 44 -4.39 16.64 -1.50
CA TYR A 44 -2.94 16.54 -1.39
C TYR A 44 -2.44 15.24 -2.03
N VAL A 45 -1.41 15.31 -2.84
CA VAL A 45 -0.76 14.16 -3.45
C VAL A 45 0.45 13.77 -2.61
N MET A 46 0.48 12.53 -2.12
CA MET A 46 1.62 11.96 -1.39
C MET A 46 2.57 11.26 -2.35
N ASN A 47 3.87 11.38 -2.12
CA ASN A 47 4.89 10.69 -2.90
C ASN A 47 5.14 9.30 -2.36
N SER A 48 4.32 8.33 -2.74
CA SER A 48 4.45 6.92 -2.36
C SER A 48 4.80 6.04 -3.56
N LEU A 49 5.25 4.84 -3.28
CA LEU A 49 5.52 3.81 -4.28
C LEU A 49 5.21 2.43 -3.68
N GLU A 50 4.71 1.54 -4.53
CA GLU A 50 4.67 0.12 -4.24
C GLU A 50 6.05 -0.48 -4.52
N VAL A 51 6.63 -1.12 -3.52
CA VAL A 51 7.99 -1.65 -3.53
C VAL A 51 8.00 -3.14 -3.24
N ASP A 52 8.65 -3.91 -4.11
CA ASP A 52 8.79 -5.36 -3.91
C ASP A 52 9.63 -5.68 -2.68
N ILE A 53 9.18 -6.70 -1.93
CA ILE A 53 9.97 -7.39 -0.92
C ILE A 53 10.71 -8.54 -1.60
N ARG A 54 12.05 -8.49 -1.63
CA ARG A 54 12.88 -9.56 -2.18
C ARG A 54 12.77 -10.84 -1.35
N PRO A 55 13.20 -12.00 -1.88
CA PRO A 55 13.11 -13.28 -1.16
C PRO A 55 13.81 -13.30 0.21
N ASP A 56 14.85 -12.50 0.38
CA ASP A 56 15.56 -12.31 1.64
C ASP A 56 14.89 -11.33 2.61
N GLY A 57 13.75 -10.73 2.21
CA GLY A 57 13.00 -9.73 2.97
C GLY A 57 13.48 -8.29 2.78
N SER A 58 14.58 -8.04 2.05
CA SER A 58 15.00 -6.67 1.73
C SER A 58 14.06 -6.01 0.72
N LEU A 59 14.01 -4.67 0.73
CA LEU A 59 13.23 -3.93 -0.26
C LEU A 59 13.99 -3.81 -1.59
N ALA A 60 13.26 -3.83 -2.70
CA ALA A 60 13.83 -3.90 -4.05
C ALA A 60 14.39 -2.57 -4.57
N LEU A 61 14.44 -1.53 -3.73
CA LEU A 61 15.00 -0.23 -4.09
C LEU A 61 16.14 0.16 -3.13
N PRO A 62 17.12 0.96 -3.59
CA PRO A 62 18.18 1.49 -2.75
C PRO A 62 17.63 2.40 -1.64
N GLU A 63 18.26 2.39 -0.46
CA GLU A 63 17.84 3.21 0.68
C GLU A 63 17.76 4.71 0.35
N LYS A 64 18.69 5.22 -0.45
CA LYS A 64 18.67 6.61 -0.93
C LYS A 64 17.42 6.95 -1.75
N ALA A 65 16.88 5.98 -2.48
CA ALA A 65 15.65 6.15 -3.23
C ALA A 65 14.42 6.07 -2.31
N LEU A 66 14.41 5.12 -1.37
CA LEU A 66 13.35 4.96 -0.37
C LEU A 66 13.23 6.21 0.53
N SER A 67 14.36 6.84 0.88
CA SER A 67 14.35 8.06 1.71
C SER A 67 13.64 9.26 1.06
N LEU A 68 13.54 9.31 -0.26
CA LEU A 68 12.86 10.36 -1.02
C LEU A 68 11.33 10.21 -1.04
N LEU A 69 10.81 9.06 -0.67
CA LEU A 69 9.37 8.77 -0.63
C LEU A 69 8.78 9.16 0.73
N ASP A 70 7.51 9.51 0.74
CA ASP A 70 6.77 9.85 1.97
C ASP A 70 6.53 8.58 2.80
N PHE A 71 5.99 7.55 2.17
CA PHE A 71 5.76 6.22 2.74
C PHE A 71 5.81 5.16 1.63
N LEU A 72 5.80 3.89 2.02
CA LEU A 72 5.84 2.76 1.09
C LEU A 72 4.61 1.86 1.28
N ILE A 73 4.12 1.34 0.16
CA ILE A 73 3.33 0.13 0.10
C ILE A 73 4.31 -0.98 -0.27
N VAL A 74 4.41 -2.02 0.53
CA VAL A 74 5.34 -3.13 0.25
C VAL A 74 4.55 -4.38 -0.13
N SER A 75 5.04 -5.15 -1.11
CA SER A 75 4.27 -6.25 -1.69
C SER A 75 5.15 -7.39 -2.19
N ILE A 76 4.51 -8.52 -2.54
CA ILE A 76 5.15 -9.71 -3.11
C ILE A 76 4.69 -9.89 -4.56
N HIS A 77 5.65 -9.94 -5.51
CA HIS A 77 5.36 -10.19 -6.91
C HIS A 77 6.09 -11.41 -7.49
N THR A 78 6.98 -12.03 -6.72
CA THR A 78 7.79 -13.17 -7.17
C THR A 78 7.92 -14.23 -6.11
N GLN A 79 8.27 -15.47 -6.51
CA GLN A 79 8.53 -16.58 -5.60
C GLN A 79 7.38 -16.84 -4.62
N PHE A 80 6.19 -17.10 -5.17
CA PHE A 80 4.98 -17.35 -4.41
C PHE A 80 4.95 -18.71 -3.70
N ASN A 81 5.85 -19.62 -4.06
CA ASN A 81 5.92 -21.01 -3.59
C ASN A 81 6.85 -21.23 -2.39
N LEU A 82 7.21 -20.18 -1.67
CA LEU A 82 7.95 -20.31 -0.42
C LEU A 82 7.08 -20.98 0.65
N SER A 83 7.71 -21.71 1.58
CA SER A 83 6.99 -22.23 2.74
C SER A 83 6.34 -21.09 3.54
N GLN A 84 5.24 -21.39 4.24
CA GLN A 84 4.52 -20.43 5.08
C GLN A 84 5.45 -19.65 5.99
N GLU A 85 6.41 -20.33 6.65
CA GLU A 85 7.33 -19.67 7.56
C GLU A 85 8.27 -18.70 6.83
N LYS A 86 8.89 -19.13 5.72
CA LYS A 86 9.78 -18.29 4.92
C LYS A 86 9.06 -17.08 4.33
N MET A 87 7.83 -17.28 3.83
CA MET A 87 7.02 -16.18 3.29
C MET A 87 6.64 -15.20 4.40
N THR A 88 6.25 -15.70 5.57
CA THR A 88 5.93 -14.85 6.73
C THR A 88 7.14 -14.02 7.15
N GLN A 89 8.31 -14.64 7.32
CA GLN A 89 9.55 -13.94 7.68
C GLN A 89 9.94 -12.88 6.64
N ARG A 90 9.83 -13.21 5.35
CA ARG A 90 10.07 -12.29 4.24
C ARG A 90 9.22 -11.02 4.35
N ILE A 91 7.92 -11.19 4.56
CA ILE A 91 6.98 -10.05 4.68
C ILE A 91 7.25 -9.23 5.93
N LEU A 92 7.43 -9.88 7.09
CA LEU A 92 7.71 -9.19 8.34
C LEU A 92 8.97 -8.34 8.21
N ARG A 93 10.05 -8.89 7.63
CA ARG A 93 11.29 -8.16 7.41
C ARG A 93 11.11 -6.95 6.48
N GLY A 94 10.34 -7.09 5.39
CA GLY A 94 10.03 -5.95 4.52
C GLY A 94 9.22 -4.86 5.23
N LEU A 95 8.32 -5.25 6.14
CA LEU A 95 7.52 -4.33 6.96
C LEU A 95 8.30 -3.68 8.10
N GLU A 96 9.48 -4.18 8.48
CA GLU A 96 10.34 -3.53 9.50
C GLU A 96 10.85 -2.16 9.03
N HIS A 97 10.97 -1.94 7.73
CA HIS A 97 11.38 -0.63 7.22
C HIS A 97 10.43 0.46 7.73
N PRO A 98 10.94 1.57 8.33
CA PRO A 98 10.10 2.57 9.00
C PRO A 98 9.07 3.24 8.09
N LYS A 99 9.38 3.40 6.80
CA LYS A 99 8.46 3.94 5.81
C LYS A 99 7.50 2.92 5.20
N ALA A 100 7.69 1.61 5.40
CA ALA A 100 6.74 0.57 4.98
C ALA A 100 5.51 0.64 5.89
N LYS A 101 4.46 1.31 5.44
CA LYS A 101 3.23 1.55 6.22
C LYS A 101 2.13 0.56 5.88
N ILE A 102 2.07 0.09 4.66
CA ILE A 102 0.99 -0.74 4.13
C ILE A 102 1.57 -2.00 3.49
N LEU A 103 1.01 -3.17 3.81
CA LEU A 103 1.23 -4.39 3.03
C LEU A 103 0.21 -4.44 1.89
N GLY A 104 0.68 -4.34 0.65
CA GLY A 104 -0.14 -4.39 -0.56
C GLY A 104 -0.59 -5.80 -0.88
N HIS A 105 -1.82 -5.97 -1.37
CA HIS A 105 -2.45 -7.25 -1.75
C HIS A 105 -1.93 -8.46 -0.93
N PRO A 106 -2.25 -8.51 0.38
CA PRO A 106 -1.54 -9.33 1.38
C PRO A 106 -1.59 -10.84 1.17
N THR A 107 -2.56 -11.38 0.41
CA THR A 107 -2.59 -12.81 0.08
C THR A 107 -1.84 -13.13 -1.21
N GLY A 108 -1.60 -12.12 -2.05
CA GLY A 108 -1.02 -12.28 -3.39
C GLY A 108 -1.91 -13.06 -4.35
N ARG A 109 -3.20 -13.25 -4.04
CA ARG A 109 -4.13 -13.98 -4.91
C ARG A 109 -4.44 -13.21 -6.19
N LEU A 110 -4.77 -13.97 -7.23
CA LEU A 110 -5.40 -13.48 -8.45
C LEU A 110 -6.60 -14.38 -8.73
N LEU A 111 -7.80 -13.85 -8.63
CA LEU A 111 -9.05 -14.61 -8.77
C LEU A 111 -9.08 -15.36 -10.11
N ASN A 112 -9.44 -16.62 -10.07
CA ASN A 112 -9.45 -17.57 -11.22
C ASN A 112 -8.08 -17.82 -11.88
N GLN A 113 -6.95 -17.38 -11.28
CA GLN A 113 -5.61 -17.55 -11.84
C GLN A 113 -4.61 -18.11 -10.81
N ARG A 114 -4.61 -17.62 -9.58
CA ARG A 114 -3.67 -17.99 -8.54
C ARG A 114 -4.29 -17.81 -7.15
N GLU A 115 -4.22 -18.84 -6.32
CA GLU A 115 -4.75 -18.78 -4.95
C GLU A 115 -4.00 -17.83 -4.01
N GLY A 116 -2.76 -17.55 -4.30
CA GLY A 116 -1.88 -16.75 -3.45
C GLY A 116 -0.83 -17.61 -2.75
N TYR A 117 -0.27 -17.09 -1.68
CA TYR A 117 0.75 -17.76 -0.88
C TYR A 117 0.27 -18.00 0.55
N GLU A 118 0.86 -19.00 1.22
CA GLU A 118 0.55 -19.29 2.61
C GLU A 118 1.28 -18.34 3.56
N LEU A 119 0.55 -17.83 4.57
CA LEU A 119 1.06 -16.98 5.63
C LEU A 119 0.65 -17.47 7.01
N ASN A 120 1.51 -17.24 7.98
CA ASN A 120 1.10 -17.26 9.38
C ASN A 120 0.42 -15.94 9.73
N TRP A 121 -0.90 -15.89 9.53
CA TRP A 121 -1.71 -14.69 9.74
C TRP A 121 -1.66 -14.19 11.18
N GLU A 122 -1.54 -15.08 12.16
CA GLU A 122 -1.43 -14.69 13.57
C GLU A 122 -0.16 -13.87 13.82
N LYS A 123 0.99 -14.32 13.28
CA LYS A 123 2.25 -13.58 13.37
C LYS A 123 2.17 -12.25 12.64
N LEU A 124 1.57 -12.22 11.44
CA LEU A 124 1.42 -11.00 10.66
C LEU A 124 0.53 -9.97 11.36
N PHE A 125 -0.64 -10.39 11.83
CA PHE A 125 -1.56 -9.51 12.55
C PHE A 125 -0.94 -8.96 13.83
N SER A 126 -0.29 -9.81 14.63
CA SER A 126 0.41 -9.37 15.85
C SER A 126 1.50 -8.34 15.53
N PHE A 127 2.26 -8.54 14.45
CA PHE A 127 3.27 -7.59 14.01
C PHE A 127 2.64 -6.27 13.56
N CYS A 128 1.60 -6.31 12.72
CA CYS A 128 0.91 -5.12 12.23
C CYS A 128 0.33 -4.30 13.40
N GLN A 129 -0.32 -4.96 14.35
CA GLN A 129 -0.87 -4.32 15.54
C GLN A 129 0.22 -3.64 16.39
N LYS A 130 1.32 -4.35 16.68
CA LYS A 130 2.42 -3.84 17.51
C LYS A 130 3.16 -2.67 16.85
N ASN A 131 3.30 -2.68 15.53
CA ASN A 131 4.11 -1.72 14.78
C ASN A 131 3.28 -0.71 13.99
N ASN A 132 1.96 -0.63 14.23
CA ASN A 132 1.03 0.26 13.51
C ASN A 132 1.13 0.12 11.98
N LYS A 133 1.33 -1.11 11.48
CA LYS A 133 1.30 -1.39 10.04
C LYS A 133 -0.12 -1.69 9.60
N MET A 134 -0.42 -1.33 8.37
CA MET A 134 -1.76 -1.46 7.78
C MET A 134 -1.78 -2.56 6.71
N LEU A 135 -2.96 -3.09 6.46
CA LEU A 135 -3.19 -4.03 5.38
C LEU A 135 -4.02 -3.37 4.28
N GLU A 136 -3.66 -3.65 3.05
CA GLU A 136 -4.43 -3.20 1.91
C GLU A 136 -5.71 -4.02 1.74
N VAL A 137 -6.79 -3.33 1.35
CA VAL A 137 -7.93 -3.92 0.67
C VAL A 137 -7.84 -3.49 -0.78
N ASN A 138 -7.15 -4.28 -1.60
CA ASN A 138 -6.97 -4.04 -3.01
C ASN A 138 -8.29 -4.25 -3.75
N ALA A 139 -8.80 -3.19 -4.36
CA ALA A 139 -10.10 -3.18 -5.01
C ALA A 139 -10.07 -3.64 -6.48
N TYR A 140 -8.90 -3.99 -7.01
CA TYR A 140 -8.80 -4.47 -8.38
C TYR A 140 -9.62 -5.77 -8.55
N PRO A 141 -10.53 -5.85 -9.55
CA PRO A 141 -11.48 -6.94 -9.65
C PRO A 141 -10.88 -8.34 -9.68
N ASN A 142 -9.66 -8.47 -10.23
CA ASN A 142 -8.96 -9.76 -10.28
C ASN A 142 -8.26 -10.11 -8.97
N ARG A 143 -8.23 -9.20 -7.98
CA ARG A 143 -7.61 -9.43 -6.68
C ARG A 143 -8.65 -9.52 -5.56
N LEU A 144 -9.36 -8.42 -5.29
CA LEU A 144 -10.23 -8.23 -4.12
C LEU A 144 -9.53 -8.74 -2.85
N ASP A 145 -8.32 -8.27 -2.66
CA ASP A 145 -7.36 -8.75 -1.66
C ASP A 145 -7.08 -7.62 -0.65
N LEU A 146 -7.47 -7.74 0.51
CA LEU A 146 -7.69 -8.83 1.47
C LEU A 146 -9.14 -9.38 1.37
N PRO A 147 -9.37 -10.71 1.46
CA PRO A 147 -10.71 -11.28 1.52
C PRO A 147 -11.44 -10.94 2.82
N ASP A 148 -12.77 -10.97 2.76
CA ASP A 148 -13.65 -10.50 3.83
C ASP A 148 -13.43 -11.18 5.19
N PHE A 149 -13.10 -12.46 5.23
CA PHE A 149 -12.81 -13.17 6.48
C PHE A 149 -11.50 -12.68 7.15
N LEU A 150 -10.47 -12.35 6.35
CA LEU A 150 -9.22 -11.77 6.89
C LEU A 150 -9.39 -10.29 7.27
N ILE A 151 -10.23 -9.54 6.54
CA ILE A 151 -10.64 -8.19 6.93
C ILE A 151 -11.28 -8.24 8.32
N ARG A 152 -12.20 -9.18 8.56
CA ARG A 152 -12.87 -9.35 9.86
C ARG A 152 -11.87 -9.61 10.99
N GLU A 153 -10.87 -10.46 10.76
CA GLU A 153 -9.83 -10.72 11.76
C GLU A 153 -8.93 -9.50 12.00
N ALA A 154 -8.59 -8.74 10.97
CA ALA A 154 -7.84 -7.49 11.10
C ALA A 154 -8.62 -6.44 11.91
N VAL A 155 -9.92 -6.26 11.63
CA VAL A 155 -10.81 -5.34 12.35
C VAL A 155 -10.92 -5.70 13.83
N LYS A 156 -11.14 -6.98 14.17
CA LYS A 156 -11.16 -7.45 15.56
C LYS A 156 -9.89 -7.08 16.34
N ARG A 157 -8.76 -7.04 15.64
CA ARG A 157 -7.44 -6.69 16.23
C ARG A 157 -7.13 -5.20 16.13
N LYS A 158 -8.08 -4.38 15.66
CA LYS A 158 -7.92 -2.93 15.45
C LYS A 158 -6.77 -2.56 14.52
N ILE A 159 -6.44 -3.43 13.57
CA ILE A 159 -5.49 -3.16 12.50
C ILE A 159 -6.18 -2.29 11.47
N LYS A 160 -5.58 -1.15 11.14
CA LYS A 160 -6.13 -0.24 10.13
C LYS A 160 -5.99 -0.84 8.73
N LEU A 161 -6.96 -0.50 7.89
CA LEU A 161 -7.05 -0.94 6.50
C LEU A 161 -6.95 0.26 5.56
N ALA A 162 -6.31 0.07 4.42
CA ALA A 162 -6.26 1.04 3.33
C ALA A 162 -6.96 0.45 2.10
N ILE A 163 -8.02 1.08 1.61
CA ILE A 163 -8.71 0.64 0.39
C ILE A 163 -8.02 1.32 -0.80
N ASN A 164 -7.39 0.55 -1.67
CA ASN A 164 -6.70 1.03 -2.85
C ASN A 164 -7.25 0.36 -4.12
N THR A 165 -7.22 1.07 -5.22
CA THR A 165 -7.74 0.58 -6.50
C THR A 165 -6.71 -0.17 -7.34
N ASP A 166 -5.43 0.01 -7.04
CA ASP A 166 -4.32 -0.52 -7.87
C ASP A 166 -4.45 -0.08 -9.35
N SER A 167 -4.94 1.17 -9.55
CA SER A 167 -5.30 1.72 -10.86
C SER A 167 -4.07 1.98 -11.72
N HIS A 168 -4.12 1.53 -12.96
CA HIS A 168 -3.15 1.80 -14.02
C HIS A 168 -3.75 2.65 -15.16
N ALA A 169 -5.04 3.01 -15.05
CA ALA A 169 -5.79 3.91 -15.93
C ALA A 169 -6.86 4.67 -15.13
N LEU A 170 -7.32 5.80 -15.66
CA LEU A 170 -8.27 6.67 -14.96
C LEU A 170 -9.60 5.96 -14.64
N GLU A 171 -10.09 5.17 -15.56
CA GLU A 171 -11.35 4.42 -15.44
C GLU A 171 -11.30 3.41 -14.30
N GLN A 172 -10.12 2.88 -14.00
CA GLN A 172 -9.91 1.91 -12.93
C GLN A 172 -10.02 2.52 -11.53
N MET A 173 -10.00 3.84 -11.40
CA MET A 173 -10.25 4.50 -10.12
C MET A 173 -11.68 4.21 -9.59
N GLU A 174 -12.63 3.88 -10.47
CA GLU A 174 -13.98 3.47 -10.10
C GLU A 174 -14.02 2.11 -9.38
N PHE A 175 -12.95 1.32 -9.45
CA PHE A 175 -12.86 0.04 -8.73
C PHE A 175 -12.93 0.19 -7.21
N ILE A 176 -12.74 1.40 -6.68
CA ILE A 176 -12.89 1.68 -5.25
C ILE A 176 -14.19 1.11 -4.67
N LYS A 177 -15.27 1.07 -5.45
CA LYS A 177 -16.56 0.50 -5.05
C LYS A 177 -16.47 -0.99 -4.67
N TYR A 178 -15.61 -1.76 -5.33
CA TYR A 178 -15.41 -3.19 -5.03
C TYR A 178 -14.63 -3.36 -3.72
N GLY A 179 -13.62 -2.53 -3.49
CA GLY A 179 -12.89 -2.53 -2.22
C GLY A 179 -13.79 -2.15 -1.04
N VAL A 180 -14.65 -1.14 -1.21
CA VAL A 180 -15.65 -0.76 -0.20
C VAL A 180 -16.63 -1.90 0.06
N ALA A 181 -17.13 -2.56 -0.99
CA ALA A 181 -18.03 -3.70 -0.84
C ALA A 181 -17.36 -4.86 -0.08
N THR A 182 -16.09 -5.17 -0.41
CA THR A 182 -15.31 -6.23 0.25
C THR A 182 -15.04 -5.87 1.72
N ALA A 183 -14.67 -4.62 2.01
CA ALA A 183 -14.46 -4.15 3.38
C ALA A 183 -15.73 -4.27 4.23
N ARG A 184 -16.89 -3.87 3.68
CA ARG A 184 -18.21 -4.00 4.35
C ARG A 184 -18.57 -5.45 4.64
N ARG A 185 -18.30 -6.37 3.72
CA ARG A 185 -18.49 -7.82 3.96
C ARG A 185 -17.60 -8.34 5.09
N GLY A 186 -16.42 -7.77 5.25
CA GLY A 186 -15.51 -8.03 6.38
C GLY A 186 -15.88 -7.31 7.68
N TRP A 187 -17.03 -6.61 7.70
CA TRP A 187 -17.55 -5.83 8.84
C TRP A 187 -16.69 -4.63 9.23
N ALA A 188 -15.84 -4.16 8.32
CA ALA A 188 -15.09 -2.94 8.55
C ALA A 188 -16.03 -1.73 8.64
N GLN A 189 -15.79 -0.89 9.64
CA GLN A 189 -16.47 0.37 9.85
C GLN A 189 -15.60 1.53 9.35
N LYS A 190 -16.15 2.73 9.35
CA LYS A 190 -15.45 3.94 8.94
C LYS A 190 -14.14 4.14 9.70
N GLU A 191 -14.14 3.83 10.97
CA GLU A 191 -12.99 4.00 11.88
C GLU A 191 -11.84 3.05 11.55
N ASP A 192 -12.11 1.90 10.92
CA ASP A 192 -11.10 0.91 10.55
C ASP A 192 -10.35 1.29 9.28
N ILE A 193 -10.93 2.17 8.44
CA ILE A 193 -10.43 2.52 7.10
C ILE A 193 -9.74 3.87 7.12
N ILE A 194 -8.44 3.92 6.76
CA ILE A 194 -7.70 5.19 6.75
C ILE A 194 -8.20 6.19 5.71
N ASN A 195 -8.71 5.71 4.57
CA ASN A 195 -9.25 6.56 3.50
C ASN A 195 -10.44 7.42 3.91
N THR A 196 -11.10 7.09 5.02
CA THR A 196 -12.25 7.85 5.54
C THR A 196 -11.84 9.01 6.43
N GLN A 197 -10.55 9.10 6.77
CA GLN A 197 -10.03 10.14 7.64
C GLN A 197 -9.75 11.44 6.87
N GLY A 198 -9.69 12.54 7.57
CA GLY A 198 -9.29 13.81 6.97
C GLY A 198 -7.81 13.83 6.58
N VAL A 199 -7.44 14.65 5.58
CA VAL A 199 -6.05 14.74 5.05
C VAL A 199 -5.02 14.95 6.14
N GLY A 200 -5.32 15.76 7.17
CA GLY A 200 -4.41 16.00 8.30
C GLY A 200 -4.11 14.74 9.10
N GLU A 201 -5.15 13.92 9.35
CA GLU A 201 -5.00 12.67 10.10
C GLU A 201 -4.28 11.60 9.28
N ILE A 202 -4.62 11.47 7.99
CA ILE A 202 -3.90 10.56 7.08
C ILE A 202 -2.41 10.89 7.04
N LYS A 203 -2.06 12.20 6.96
CA LYS A 203 -0.66 12.63 7.01
C LYS A 203 0.04 12.21 8.29
N LYS A 204 -0.58 12.37 9.46
CA LYS A 204 -0.01 11.92 10.74
C LYS A 204 0.25 10.40 10.74
N ILE A 205 -0.69 9.61 10.21
CA ILE A 205 -0.58 8.15 10.19
C ILE A 205 0.54 7.69 9.24
N LEU A 206 0.65 8.28 8.07
CA LEU A 206 1.54 7.82 7.00
C LEU A 206 2.94 8.43 7.04
N LEU A 207 3.10 9.66 7.55
CA LEU A 207 4.36 10.40 7.51
C LEU A 207 5.16 10.34 8.82
N ASN A 208 4.56 9.89 9.94
CA ASN A 208 5.21 9.62 11.22
C ASN A 208 5.42 8.12 11.40
#